data_1d09a98c9d9aaaaa211bcaab376da86b
#
_entry.id   1d09a98c9d9aaaaa211bcaab376da86b
#
_cell.length_a   1.000
_cell.length_b   1.000
_cell.length_c   1.000
_cell.angle_alpha   90.00
_cell.angle_beta   90.00
_cell.angle_gamma   90.00
#
_symmetry.space_group_name_H-M   'P 1'
#
loop_
_entity.id
_entity.type
_entity.pdbx_description
1 polymer ?
#
loop_
_entity_poly.entity_id
_entity_poly.type
_entity_poly.pdbx_seq_one_letter_code
_entity_poly.pdbx_strand_id
1 'polypeptide(L)'
;MAVSFFIRNKKAKIATLFARIRSKAKDIDIKASTLLEVDVSAWEKSQESAIKRKNYRNDKNNKEFFDKLDLIEKTLNNILDSDTNVTNELVNKRIYEIVYAEQIAAEKERAEAEA
;
A
#
# COMPACT_ATOMS: atom_id res chain seq x y z
N MET A 1 -11.20 -6.28 -8.98
CA MET A 1 -10.85 -5.10 -8.18
C MET A 1 -9.84 -4.24 -8.93
N ALA A 2 -9.98 -2.93 -8.83
CA ALA A 2 -9.10 -1.99 -9.54
C ALA A 2 -7.70 -1.88 -8.95
N VAL A 3 -7.52 -2.24 -7.68
CA VAL A 3 -6.24 -2.15 -6.96
C VAL A 3 -5.73 -3.54 -6.62
N SER A 4 -4.47 -3.81 -6.96
CA SER A 4 -3.79 -5.06 -6.59
C SER A 4 -2.38 -4.78 -6.08
N PHE A 5 -1.79 -5.74 -5.39
CA PHE A 5 -0.44 -5.61 -4.83
C PHE A 5 0.46 -6.73 -5.35
N PHE A 6 1.72 -6.40 -5.59
CA PHE A 6 2.68 -7.35 -6.14
C PHE A 6 4.12 -7.01 -5.74
N ILE A 7 5.02 -7.98 -5.89
CA ILE A 7 6.46 -7.84 -5.65
C ILE A 7 7.18 -7.88 -7.00
N ARG A 8 8.07 -6.92 -7.25
CA ARG A 8 8.90 -6.89 -8.47
C ARG A 8 10.13 -7.78 -8.37
N ASN A 9 10.82 -7.73 -7.24
CA ASN A 9 12.07 -8.47 -7.05
C ASN A 9 11.84 -9.71 -6.20
N LYS A 10 11.43 -10.81 -6.83
CA LYS A 10 11.15 -12.07 -6.17
C LYS A 10 12.40 -12.84 -5.72
N LYS A 11 13.57 -12.41 -6.17
CA LYS A 11 14.85 -13.04 -5.80
C LYS A 11 15.44 -12.47 -4.51
N ALA A 12 14.99 -11.29 -4.09
CA ALA A 12 15.42 -10.69 -2.84
C ALA A 12 14.75 -11.39 -1.64
N LYS A 13 15.41 -11.35 -0.49
CA LYS A 13 14.83 -11.88 0.75
C LYS A 13 13.70 -10.98 1.26
N ILE A 14 13.92 -9.68 1.20
CA ILE A 14 12.95 -8.64 1.57
C ILE A 14 12.80 -7.72 0.38
N ALA A 15 11.58 -7.37 0.02
CA ALA A 15 11.30 -6.48 -1.10
C ALA A 15 10.15 -5.55 -0.79
N THR A 16 10.15 -4.40 -1.47
CA THR A 16 9.06 -3.44 -1.39
C THR A 16 7.84 -3.98 -2.12
N LEU A 17 6.67 -3.87 -1.50
CA LEU A 17 5.40 -4.20 -2.12
C LEU A 17 4.96 -3.04 -3.00
N PHE A 18 4.47 -3.35 -4.21
CA PHE A 18 3.96 -2.37 -5.16
C PHE A 18 2.45 -2.48 -5.29
N ALA A 19 1.79 -1.33 -5.49
CA ALA A 19 0.38 -1.27 -5.80
C ALA A 19 0.21 -1.03 -7.30
N ARG A 20 -0.74 -1.72 -7.91
CA ARG A 20 -1.14 -1.52 -9.30
C ARG A 20 -2.59 -1.07 -9.34
N ILE A 21 -2.83 0.05 -10.02
CA ILE A 21 -4.15 0.64 -10.17
C ILE A 21 -4.52 0.57 -11.64
N ARG A 22 -5.61 -0.15 -11.95
CA ARG A 22 -6.09 -0.31 -13.31
C ARG A 22 -7.56 0.06 -13.41
N SER A 23 -7.89 0.86 -14.41
CA SER A 23 -9.27 1.17 -14.76
C SER A 23 -9.39 1.29 -16.27
N LYS A 24 -10.14 0.38 -16.89
CA LYS A 24 -10.40 0.42 -18.34
C LYS A 24 -11.27 1.60 -18.70
N ALA A 25 -12.24 1.94 -17.85
CA ALA A 25 -13.17 3.05 -18.08
C ALA A 25 -12.44 4.40 -18.14
N LYS A 26 -11.37 4.56 -17.36
CA LYS A 26 -10.58 5.80 -17.27
C LYS A 26 -9.25 5.70 -18.02
N ASP A 27 -8.97 4.56 -18.63
CA ASP A 27 -7.70 4.26 -19.34
C ASP A 27 -6.49 4.51 -18.43
N ILE A 28 -6.52 3.94 -17.23
CA ILE A 28 -5.48 4.09 -16.22
C ILE A 28 -4.81 2.75 -15.95
N ASP A 29 -3.48 2.74 -15.93
CA ASP A 29 -2.65 1.62 -15.46
C ASP A 29 -1.41 2.21 -14.79
N ILE A 30 -1.49 2.37 -13.46
CA ILE A 30 -0.45 3.00 -12.66
C ILE A 30 0.14 1.96 -11.71
N LYS A 31 1.47 1.95 -11.60
CA LYS A 31 2.21 1.15 -10.64
C LYS A 31 2.96 2.07 -9.70
N ALA A 32 2.80 1.87 -8.40
CA ALA A 32 3.43 2.72 -7.39
C ALA A 32 3.95 1.89 -6.22
N SER A 33 5.04 2.33 -5.61
CA SER A 33 5.55 1.71 -4.39
C SER A 33 4.62 2.01 -3.22
N THR A 34 4.30 0.99 -2.41
CA THR A 34 3.56 1.18 -1.16
C THR A 34 4.45 1.68 -0.03
N LEU A 35 5.78 1.74 -0.24
CA LEU A 35 6.78 2.07 0.80
C LEU A 35 6.78 1.06 1.95
N LEU A 36 6.11 -0.07 1.80
CA LEU A 36 6.07 -1.16 2.77
C LEU A 36 6.88 -2.33 2.27
N GLU A 37 7.68 -2.93 3.15
CA GLU A 37 8.52 -4.08 2.82
C GLU A 37 7.89 -5.37 3.34
N VAL A 38 8.09 -6.46 2.61
CA VAL A 38 7.60 -7.80 2.99
C VAL A 38 8.71 -8.82 2.85
N ASP A 39 8.64 -9.90 3.64
CA ASP A 39 9.43 -11.10 3.41
C ASP A 39 8.89 -11.78 2.15
N VAL A 40 9.71 -11.87 1.13
CA VAL A 40 9.30 -12.39 -0.19
C VAL A 40 8.79 -13.83 -0.08
N SER A 41 9.51 -14.68 0.66
CA SER A 41 9.12 -16.08 0.83
C SER A 41 7.75 -16.22 1.53
N ALA A 42 7.55 -15.46 2.61
CA ALA A 42 6.27 -15.48 3.35
C ALA A 42 5.12 -14.96 2.49
N TRP A 43 5.34 -13.88 1.76
CA TRP A 43 4.33 -13.31 0.86
C TRP A 43 3.94 -14.31 -0.24
N GLU A 44 4.92 -14.90 -0.93
CA GLU A 44 4.67 -15.87 -2.00
C GLU A 44 3.92 -17.09 -1.50
N LYS A 45 4.27 -17.63 -0.33
CA LYS A 45 3.54 -18.73 0.29
C LYS A 45 2.10 -18.35 0.61
N SER A 46 1.87 -17.13 1.09
CA SER A 46 0.53 -16.65 1.43
C SER A 46 -0.39 -16.57 0.21
N GLN A 47 0.18 -16.41 -1.00
CA GLN A 47 -0.60 -16.30 -2.24
C GLN A 47 -0.95 -17.66 -2.86
N GLU A 48 -0.47 -18.78 -2.33
CA GLU A 48 -0.71 -20.10 -2.88
C GLU A 48 -2.16 -20.58 -2.73
N SER A 49 -2.87 -20.15 -1.69
CA SER A 49 -4.27 -20.54 -1.46
C SER A 49 -5.01 -19.46 -0.67
N ALA A 50 -6.36 -19.52 -0.73
CA ALA A 50 -7.21 -18.60 0.03
C ALA A 50 -7.04 -18.77 1.55
N ILE A 51 -6.85 -20.00 2.02
CA ILE A 51 -6.64 -20.30 3.44
C ILE A 51 -5.30 -19.70 3.92
N LYS A 52 -4.24 -19.86 3.14
CA LYS A 52 -2.92 -19.31 3.47
C LYS A 52 -2.93 -17.79 3.50
N ARG A 53 -3.63 -17.15 2.56
CA ARG A 53 -3.82 -15.68 2.55
C ARG A 53 -4.54 -15.22 3.80
N LYS A 54 -5.61 -15.89 4.18
CA LYS A 54 -6.40 -15.56 5.37
C LYS A 54 -5.55 -15.69 6.64
N ASN A 55 -4.79 -16.76 6.78
CA ASN A 55 -3.94 -16.99 7.94
C ASN A 55 -2.82 -15.95 8.05
N TYR A 56 -2.20 -15.60 6.94
CA TYR A 56 -1.17 -14.58 6.87
C TYR A 56 -1.73 -13.21 7.27
N ARG A 57 -2.91 -12.86 6.77
CA ARG A 57 -3.59 -11.61 7.06
C ARG A 57 -4.00 -11.51 8.54
N ASN A 58 -4.43 -12.62 9.15
CA ASN A 58 -4.90 -12.65 10.54
C ASN A 58 -3.77 -12.81 11.57
N ASP A 59 -2.54 -12.99 11.12
CA ASP A 59 -1.39 -13.07 12.02
C ASP A 59 -1.20 -11.73 12.73
N LYS A 60 -1.06 -11.76 14.06
CA LYS A 60 -0.90 -10.56 14.90
C LYS A 60 0.29 -9.72 14.49
N ASN A 61 1.36 -10.34 14.04
CA ASN A 61 2.58 -9.67 13.61
C ASN A 61 2.38 -8.86 12.32
N ASN A 62 1.34 -9.18 11.54
CA ASN A 62 1.04 -8.54 10.27
C ASN A 62 -0.10 -7.52 10.34
N LYS A 63 -0.67 -7.31 11.54
CA LYS A 63 -1.85 -6.44 11.70
C LYS A 63 -1.60 -5.02 11.21
N GLU A 64 -0.54 -4.38 11.68
CA GLU A 64 -0.21 -3.00 11.28
C GLU A 64 0.04 -2.90 9.78
N PHE A 65 0.75 -3.87 9.23
CA PHE A 65 1.03 -3.94 7.80
C PHE A 65 -0.27 -3.98 6.98
N PHE A 66 -1.19 -4.88 7.33
CA PHE A 66 -2.45 -5.01 6.62
C PHE A 66 -3.41 -3.84 6.87
N ASP A 67 -3.38 -3.23 8.05
CA ASP A 67 -4.15 -2.03 8.31
C ASP A 67 -3.73 -0.89 7.38
N LYS A 68 -2.44 -0.69 7.18
CA LYS A 68 -1.91 0.29 6.22
C LYS A 68 -2.27 -0.08 4.78
N LEU A 69 -2.14 -1.36 4.44
CA LEU A 69 -2.45 -1.86 3.10
C LEU A 69 -3.92 -1.65 2.75
N ASP A 70 -4.82 -1.97 3.69
CA ASP A 70 -6.26 -1.76 3.53
C ASP A 70 -6.60 -0.28 3.34
N LEU A 71 -5.94 0.60 4.09
CA LEU A 71 -6.13 2.04 3.98
C LEU A 71 -5.65 2.56 2.62
N ILE A 72 -4.51 2.06 2.14
CA ILE A 72 -4.01 2.38 0.80
C ILE A 72 -5.02 1.96 -0.26
N GLU A 73 -5.49 0.72 -0.20
CA GLU A 73 -6.48 0.20 -1.15
C GLU A 73 -7.76 1.05 -1.15
N LYS A 74 -8.29 1.35 0.02
CA LYS A 74 -9.49 2.17 0.17
C LYS A 74 -9.29 3.57 -0.41
N THR A 75 -8.17 4.21 -0.11
CA THR A 75 -7.85 5.56 -0.58
C THR A 75 -7.71 5.58 -2.10
N LEU A 76 -7.02 4.60 -2.68
CA LEU A 76 -6.83 4.51 -4.12
C LEU A 76 -8.14 4.24 -4.85
N ASN A 77 -9.02 3.39 -4.31
CA ASN A 77 -10.35 3.17 -4.86
C ASN A 77 -11.20 4.44 -4.82
N ASN A 78 -11.13 5.22 -3.74
CA ASN A 78 -11.83 6.49 -3.63
C ASN A 78 -11.35 7.51 -4.67
N ILE A 79 -10.04 7.55 -4.94
CA ILE A 79 -9.47 8.41 -5.99
C ILE A 79 -10.00 8.01 -7.36
N LEU A 80 -10.07 6.70 -7.64
CA LEU A 80 -10.59 6.17 -8.91
C LEU A 80 -12.08 6.50 -9.11
N ASP A 81 -12.85 6.46 -8.04
CA ASP A 81 -14.29 6.73 -8.07
C ASP A 81 -14.62 8.24 -8.16
N SER A 82 -13.65 9.09 -7.84
CA SER A 82 -13.81 10.53 -7.94
C SER A 82 -13.57 11.01 -9.38
N ASP A 83 -14.02 12.24 -9.69
CA ASP A 83 -13.73 12.87 -10.98
C ASP A 83 -12.29 13.41 -11.06
N THR A 84 -11.50 13.19 -10.05
CA THR A 84 -10.10 13.63 -9.99
C THR A 84 -9.26 12.92 -11.04
N ASN A 85 -8.41 13.67 -11.73
CA ASN A 85 -7.46 13.12 -12.67
C ASN A 85 -6.38 12.33 -11.91
N VAL A 86 -6.36 11.02 -12.10
CA VAL A 86 -5.44 10.13 -11.40
C VAL A 86 -4.07 10.11 -12.08
N THR A 87 -3.04 10.54 -11.35
CA THR A 87 -1.65 10.56 -11.84
C THR A 87 -0.74 9.78 -10.90
N ASN A 88 0.45 9.40 -11.38
CA ASN A 88 1.47 8.77 -10.55
C ASN A 88 1.83 9.64 -9.34
N GLU A 89 1.94 10.94 -9.53
CA GLU A 89 2.26 11.89 -8.46
C GLU A 89 1.21 11.89 -7.37
N LEU A 90 -0.07 11.89 -7.73
CA LEU A 90 -1.18 11.87 -6.79
C LEU A 90 -1.17 10.56 -5.98
N VAL A 91 -0.99 9.43 -6.66
CA VAL A 91 -0.94 8.10 -6.03
C VAL A 91 0.23 8.02 -5.05
N ASN A 92 1.41 8.42 -5.47
CA ASN A 92 2.61 8.42 -4.62
C ASN A 92 2.44 9.31 -3.39
N LYS A 93 1.86 10.50 -3.57
CA LYS A 93 1.60 11.43 -2.47
C LYS A 93 0.65 10.83 -1.44
N ARG A 94 -0.44 10.21 -1.88
CA ARG A 94 -1.43 9.60 -0.98
C ARG A 94 -0.85 8.42 -0.21
N ILE A 95 -0.06 7.57 -0.88
CA ILE A 95 0.62 6.45 -0.22
C ILE A 95 1.60 6.97 0.84
N TYR A 96 2.39 7.96 0.51
CA TYR A 96 3.34 8.58 1.45
C TYR A 96 2.63 9.11 2.69
N GLU A 97 1.53 9.84 2.51
CA GLU A 97 0.73 10.40 3.61
C GLU A 97 0.19 9.30 4.54
N ILE A 98 -0.22 8.16 3.99
CA ILE A 98 -0.75 7.03 4.75
C ILE A 98 0.37 6.33 5.55
N VAL A 99 1.45 5.97 4.87
CA VAL A 99 2.54 5.17 5.46
C VAL A 99 3.28 5.94 6.54
N TYR A 100 3.46 7.23 6.34
CA TYR A 100 4.20 8.09 7.27
C TYR A 100 3.32 9.02 8.10
N ALA A 101 2.01 8.72 8.19
CA ALA A 101 1.06 9.57 8.91
C ALA A 101 1.47 9.83 10.36
N GLU A 102 1.89 8.81 11.09
CA GLU A 102 2.34 8.93 12.49
C GLU A 102 3.60 9.77 12.60
N GLN A 103 4.54 9.57 11.68
CA GLN A 103 5.80 10.31 11.65
C GLN A 103 5.57 11.79 11.33
N ILE A 104 4.68 12.07 10.37
CA ILE A 104 4.30 13.45 10.00
C ILE A 104 3.64 14.14 11.20
N ALA A 105 2.72 13.47 11.88
CA ALA A 105 2.06 13.99 13.07
C ALA A 105 3.04 14.26 14.21
N ALA A 106 4.00 13.35 14.44
CA ALA A 106 5.03 13.51 15.45
C ALA A 106 5.95 14.71 15.17
N GLU A 107 6.36 14.89 13.93
CA GLU A 107 7.16 16.04 13.51
C GLU A 107 6.40 17.36 13.69
N LYS A 108 5.12 17.37 13.37
CA LYS A 108 4.26 18.53 13.52
C LYS A 108 4.08 18.92 14.99
N GLU A 109 3.84 17.95 15.87
CA GLU A 109 3.75 18.17 17.31
C GLU A 109 5.07 18.69 17.88
N ARG A 110 6.18 18.15 17.44
CA ARG A 110 7.50 18.57 17.86
C ARG A 110 7.78 20.01 17.44
N ALA A 111 7.41 20.39 16.24
CA ALA A 111 7.54 21.76 15.73
C ALA A 111 6.68 22.74 16.53
N GLU A 112 5.46 22.36 16.89
CA GLU A 112 4.57 23.17 17.72
C GLU A 112 5.09 23.29 19.15
N ALA A 113 5.70 22.25 19.71
CA ALA A 113 6.25 22.25 21.05
C ALA A 113 7.51 23.13 21.16
N GLU A 114 8.28 23.24 20.10
CA GLU A 114 9.50 24.07 20.04
C GLU A 114 9.21 25.54 19.73
N ALA A 115 8.02 25.81 19.25
CA ALA A 115 7.56 27.17 19.00
C ALA A 115 7.01 27.81 20.28
#